data_346d9438e45f478d1ef489048d9538fe
#
_entry.id   346d9438e45f478d1ef489048d9538fe
#
_cell.length_a   1.000
_cell.length_b   1.000
_cell.length_c   1.000
_cell.angle_alpha   90.00
_cell.angle_beta   90.00
_cell.angle_gamma   90.00
#
_symmetry.space_group_name_H-M   'P 1'
#
loop_
_entity.id
_entity.type
_entity.pdbx_description
1 polymer ?
#
loop_
_entity_poly.entity_id
_entity_poly.type
_entity_poly.pdbx_seq_one_letter_code
_entity_poly.pdbx_strand_id
1 'polypeptide(L)'
;MNTYSETVGNKLNDILEKTYDAEKGFKKAAEHTENTALKSYFKDKAAQRYNFGHVLKTEIKSFGHEVEKGDSITSKAHRAWMDVKALFANDNEEAMLEEAIRGEKASVEEYDEVIKDASLPTSTLQILKNQKMAIENGLANIKTLEDIA
;
A
#
# COMPACT_ATOMS: atom_id res chain seq x y z
N MET A 1 -15.79 -16.50 -22.03
CA MET A 1 -14.91 -15.83 -21.12
C MET A 1 -15.24 -14.35 -20.96
N ASN A 2 -15.19 -13.85 -19.74
CA ASN A 2 -15.61 -12.49 -19.47
C ASN A 2 -14.41 -11.54 -19.41
N THR A 3 -14.14 -10.85 -20.50
CA THR A 3 -13.03 -9.91 -20.63
C THR A 3 -13.09 -8.80 -19.57
N TYR A 4 -14.32 -8.40 -19.22
CA TYR A 4 -14.54 -7.39 -18.18
C TYR A 4 -13.98 -7.87 -16.83
N SER A 5 -14.30 -9.10 -16.44
CA SER A 5 -13.81 -9.68 -15.18
C SER A 5 -12.28 -9.80 -15.17
N GLU A 6 -11.68 -10.15 -16.31
CA GLU A 6 -10.22 -10.22 -16.42
C GLU A 6 -9.58 -8.85 -16.22
N THR A 7 -10.16 -7.83 -16.85
CA THR A 7 -9.63 -6.46 -16.75
C THR A 7 -9.70 -5.98 -15.30
N VAL A 8 -10.84 -6.18 -14.64
CA VAL A 8 -11.01 -5.79 -13.23
C VAL A 8 -10.05 -6.58 -12.34
N GLY A 9 -9.97 -7.89 -12.55
CA GLY A 9 -9.05 -8.75 -11.79
C GLY A 9 -7.61 -8.33 -11.92
N ASN A 10 -7.17 -7.96 -13.13
CA ASN A 10 -5.81 -7.51 -13.36
C ASN A 10 -5.53 -6.20 -12.64
N LYS A 11 -6.46 -5.26 -12.65
CA LYS A 11 -6.30 -3.98 -11.94
C LYS A 11 -6.22 -4.18 -10.45
N LEU A 12 -7.06 -5.06 -9.91
CA LEU A 12 -7.03 -5.38 -8.49
C LEU A 12 -5.74 -6.09 -8.09
N ASN A 13 -5.23 -6.98 -8.94
CA ASN A 13 -3.96 -7.64 -8.67
C ASN A 13 -2.79 -6.65 -8.68
N ASP A 14 -2.82 -5.64 -9.55
CA ASP A 14 -1.80 -4.59 -9.54
C ASP A 14 -1.80 -3.85 -8.21
N ILE A 15 -2.97 -3.47 -7.72
CA ILE A 15 -3.10 -2.80 -6.42
C ILE A 15 -2.64 -3.75 -5.31
N LEU A 16 -2.99 -5.04 -5.40
CA LEU A 16 -2.59 -6.03 -4.41
C LEU A 16 -1.08 -6.19 -4.33
N GLU A 17 -0.39 -6.24 -5.47
CA GLU A 17 1.08 -6.32 -5.49
C GLU A 17 1.70 -5.13 -4.76
N LYS A 18 1.19 -3.94 -5.03
CA LYS A 18 1.68 -2.72 -4.39
C LYS A 18 1.36 -2.71 -2.90
N THR A 19 0.24 -3.29 -2.52
CA THR A 19 -0.14 -3.45 -1.12
C THR A 19 0.84 -4.38 -0.39
N TYR A 20 1.22 -5.48 -1.02
CA TYR A 20 2.25 -6.39 -0.47
C TYR A 20 3.59 -5.68 -0.30
N ASP A 21 4.00 -4.91 -1.31
CA ASP A 21 5.25 -4.17 -1.25
C ASP A 21 5.24 -3.15 -0.12
N ALA A 22 4.14 -2.44 0.04
CA ALA A 22 4.00 -1.45 1.11
C ALA A 22 4.07 -2.14 2.47
N GLU A 23 3.38 -3.26 2.62
CA GLU A 23 3.42 -4.03 3.86
C GLU A 23 4.86 -4.44 4.22
N LYS A 24 5.58 -5.00 3.25
CA LYS A 24 6.97 -5.41 3.45
C LYS A 24 7.88 -4.22 3.77
N GLY A 25 7.68 -3.11 3.08
CA GLY A 25 8.45 -1.90 3.31
C GLY A 25 8.24 -1.35 4.70
N PHE A 26 7.00 -1.27 5.15
CA PHE A 26 6.69 -0.79 6.50
C PHE A 26 7.24 -1.73 7.57
N LYS A 27 7.17 -3.04 7.35
CA LYS A 27 7.75 -4.01 8.29
C LYS A 27 9.25 -3.80 8.42
N LYS A 28 9.95 -3.63 7.30
CA LYS A 28 11.39 -3.37 7.31
C LYS A 28 11.71 -2.05 8.00
N ALA A 29 10.94 -1.02 7.75
CA ALA A 29 11.12 0.27 8.40
C ALA A 29 10.99 0.13 9.91
N ALA A 30 9.98 -0.61 10.38
CA ALA A 30 9.78 -0.84 11.80
C ALA A 30 10.95 -1.57 12.44
N GLU A 31 11.56 -2.51 11.71
CA GLU A 31 12.71 -3.27 12.21
C GLU A 31 13.97 -2.43 12.31
N HIS A 32 14.11 -1.42 11.45
CA HIS A 32 15.33 -0.63 11.34
C HIS A 32 15.35 0.65 12.17
N THR A 33 14.21 1.07 12.71
CA THR A 33 14.17 2.27 13.54
C THR A 33 14.19 1.88 15.03
N GLU A 34 14.89 2.67 15.84
CA GLU A 34 14.89 2.50 17.28
C GLU A 34 13.90 3.46 17.95
N ASN A 35 13.37 4.43 17.22
CA ASN A 35 12.38 5.35 17.73
C ASN A 35 11.07 4.61 17.96
N THR A 36 10.63 4.56 19.20
CA THR A 36 9.45 3.78 19.61
C THR A 36 8.18 4.24 18.90
N ALA A 37 7.96 5.55 18.80
CA ALA A 37 6.78 6.12 18.16
C ALA A 37 6.77 5.82 16.67
N LEU A 38 7.91 5.98 16.02
CA LEU A 38 8.06 5.72 14.59
C LEU A 38 7.89 4.22 14.29
N LYS A 39 8.46 3.36 15.14
CA LYS A 39 8.30 1.91 15.02
C LYS A 39 6.82 1.52 15.09
N SER A 40 6.09 2.08 16.04
CA SER A 40 4.66 1.83 16.20
C SER A 40 3.89 2.30 14.96
N TYR A 41 4.22 3.47 14.46
CA TYR A 41 3.62 4.01 13.24
C TYR A 41 3.80 3.04 12.06
N PHE A 42 5.03 2.57 11.85
CA PHE A 42 5.30 1.65 10.75
C PHE A 42 4.59 0.30 10.93
N LYS A 43 4.53 -0.21 12.15
CA LYS A 43 3.81 -1.45 12.44
C LYS A 43 2.32 -1.32 12.14
N ASP A 44 1.74 -0.19 12.52
CA ASP A 44 0.32 0.09 12.25
C ASP A 44 0.05 0.16 10.75
N LYS A 45 0.96 0.77 9.99
CA LYS A 45 0.83 0.85 8.54
C LYS A 45 0.97 -0.53 7.89
N ALA A 46 1.88 -1.35 8.38
CA ALA A 46 2.03 -2.72 7.89
C ALA A 46 0.75 -3.53 8.13
N ALA A 47 0.17 -3.40 9.33
CA ALA A 47 -1.09 -4.08 9.66
C ALA A 47 -2.24 -3.59 8.77
N GLN A 48 -2.30 -2.29 8.49
CA GLN A 48 -3.29 -1.72 7.58
C GLN A 48 -3.19 -2.36 6.20
N ARG A 49 -1.98 -2.46 5.66
CA ARG A 49 -1.76 -3.05 4.34
C ARG A 49 -2.07 -4.54 4.30
N TYR A 50 -1.78 -5.23 5.39
CA TYR A 50 -2.15 -6.64 5.52
C TYR A 50 -3.68 -6.81 5.39
N ASN A 51 -4.42 -5.98 6.11
CA ASN A 51 -5.88 -6.01 6.07
C ASN A 51 -6.43 -5.63 4.69
N PHE A 52 -5.82 -4.62 4.06
CA PHE A 52 -6.18 -4.22 2.69
C PHE A 52 -5.99 -5.40 1.73
N GLY A 53 -4.90 -6.14 1.88
CA GLY A 53 -4.62 -7.30 1.05
C GLY A 53 -5.68 -8.37 1.18
N HIS A 54 -6.17 -8.62 2.39
CA HIS A 54 -7.24 -9.60 2.63
C HIS A 54 -8.52 -9.22 1.88
N VAL A 55 -8.92 -7.97 1.97
CA VAL A 55 -10.13 -7.48 1.32
C VAL A 55 -9.98 -7.57 -0.21
N LEU A 56 -8.82 -7.17 -0.72
CA LEU A 56 -8.55 -7.23 -2.15
C LEU A 56 -8.57 -8.66 -2.67
N LYS A 57 -7.99 -9.60 -1.94
CA LYS A 57 -7.99 -11.02 -2.32
C LYS A 57 -9.41 -11.57 -2.43
N THR A 58 -10.25 -11.22 -1.47
CA THR A 58 -11.65 -11.67 -1.48
C THR A 58 -12.37 -11.14 -2.70
N GLU A 59 -12.16 -9.88 -3.03
CA GLU A 59 -12.80 -9.27 -4.19
C GLU A 59 -12.31 -9.90 -5.49
N ILE A 60 -10.99 -10.13 -5.61
CA ILE A 60 -10.41 -10.77 -6.80
C ILE A 60 -11.02 -12.16 -7.01
N LYS A 61 -11.14 -12.93 -5.95
CA LYS A 61 -11.71 -14.27 -6.02
C LYS A 61 -13.18 -14.25 -6.41
N SER A 62 -13.90 -13.20 -6.03
CA SER A 62 -15.33 -13.09 -6.36
C SER A 62 -15.55 -12.96 -7.87
N PHE A 63 -14.54 -12.55 -8.62
CA PHE A 63 -14.60 -12.49 -10.09
C PHE A 63 -14.10 -13.78 -10.75
N GLY A 64 -13.76 -14.80 -9.96
CA GLY A 64 -13.19 -16.02 -10.49
C GLY A 64 -11.77 -15.85 -11.01
N HIS A 65 -11.10 -14.79 -10.60
CA HIS A 65 -9.74 -14.49 -11.03
C HIS A 65 -8.73 -15.02 -10.00
N GLU A 66 -7.53 -15.35 -10.45
CA GLU A 66 -6.49 -15.83 -9.55
C GLU A 66 -5.85 -14.66 -8.80
N VAL A 67 -5.53 -14.90 -7.54
CA VAL A 67 -4.85 -13.93 -6.69
C VAL A 67 -3.35 -14.03 -6.90
N GLU A 68 -2.70 -12.90 -7.15
CA GLU A 68 -1.24 -12.83 -7.21
C GLU A 68 -0.64 -13.10 -5.83
N LYS A 69 0.45 -13.84 -5.80
CA LYS A 69 1.15 -14.14 -4.55
C LYS A 69 2.17 -13.06 -4.28
N GLY A 70 2.41 -12.80 -2.99
CA GLY A 70 3.36 -11.76 -2.59
C GLY A 70 4.77 -11.98 -3.08
N ASP A 71 5.17 -13.25 -3.27
CA ASP A 71 6.51 -13.57 -3.74
C ASP A 71 6.66 -13.50 -5.26
N SER A 72 5.56 -13.23 -5.98
CA SER A 72 5.61 -12.98 -7.42
C SER A 72 5.67 -11.48 -7.74
N ILE A 73 5.95 -10.67 -6.74
CA ILE A 73 6.06 -9.21 -6.88
C ILE A 73 7.08 -8.84 -7.94
N THR A 74 6.68 -7.98 -8.87
CA THR A 74 7.53 -7.57 -9.96
C THR A 74 8.66 -6.66 -9.47
N SER A 75 9.76 -6.67 -10.19
CA SER A 75 10.91 -5.84 -9.86
C SER A 75 10.57 -4.35 -9.83
N LYS A 76 9.59 -3.93 -10.60
CA LYS A 76 9.21 -2.51 -10.67
C LYS A 76 8.59 -2.01 -9.37
N ALA A 77 7.62 -2.73 -8.83
CA ALA A 77 7.00 -2.37 -7.56
C ALA A 77 7.99 -2.54 -6.41
N HIS A 78 8.78 -3.59 -6.47
CA HIS A 78 9.78 -3.88 -5.45
C HIS A 78 10.80 -2.74 -5.30
N ARG A 79 11.21 -2.14 -6.42
CA ARG A 79 12.18 -1.05 -6.40
C ARG A 79 11.67 0.22 -5.72
N ALA A 80 10.35 0.45 -5.75
CA ALA A 80 9.76 1.63 -5.11
C ALA A 80 10.07 1.66 -3.62
N TRP A 81 10.18 0.49 -2.99
CA TRP A 81 10.44 0.39 -1.56
C TRP A 81 11.87 0.04 -1.21
N MET A 82 12.71 -0.25 -2.21
CA MET A 82 14.13 -0.53 -1.99
C MET A 82 14.92 0.71 -1.58
N ASP A 83 14.48 1.89 -2.02
CA ASP A 83 15.14 3.15 -1.68
C ASP A 83 15.07 3.43 -0.18
N VAL A 84 14.04 2.95 0.49
CA VAL A 84 13.91 3.08 1.95
C VAL A 84 15.11 2.45 2.64
N LYS A 85 15.62 1.35 2.09
CA LYS A 85 16.77 0.64 2.65
C LYS A 85 18.02 1.54 2.69
N ALA A 86 18.20 2.39 1.69
CA ALA A 86 19.32 3.31 1.66
C ALA A 86 19.21 4.37 2.75
N LEU A 87 18.00 4.76 3.11
CA LEU A 87 17.77 5.73 4.19
C LEU A 87 18.09 5.13 5.56
N PHE A 88 17.87 3.84 5.71
CA PHE A 88 18.15 3.13 6.97
C PHE A 88 19.64 3.19 7.32
N ALA A 89 20.51 3.21 6.30
CA ALA A 89 21.96 3.25 6.50
C ALA A 89 22.41 4.57 7.12
N ASN A 90 21.61 5.63 6.98
CA ASN A 90 21.91 6.96 7.53
C ASN A 90 21.28 7.19 8.90
N ASP A 91 20.48 6.26 9.36
CA ASP A 91 19.82 6.32 10.67
C ASP A 91 19.04 7.61 10.88
N ASN A 92 18.46 8.14 9.80
CA ASN A 92 17.74 9.40 9.82
C ASN A 92 16.23 9.13 9.89
N GLU A 93 15.67 9.27 11.08
CA GLU A 93 14.27 8.97 11.35
C GLU A 93 13.32 9.88 10.57
N GLU A 94 13.66 11.17 10.48
CA GLU A 94 12.82 12.12 9.76
C GLU A 94 12.79 11.79 8.27
N ALA A 95 13.94 11.43 7.69
CA ALA A 95 14.00 11.02 6.30
C ALA A 95 13.20 9.74 6.06
N MET A 96 13.22 8.80 7.01
CA MET A 96 12.42 7.58 6.92
C MET A 96 10.93 7.92 6.85
N LEU A 97 10.47 8.83 7.71
CA LEU A 97 9.07 9.23 7.71
C LEU A 97 8.70 9.97 6.43
N GLU A 98 9.57 10.86 5.97
CA GLU A 98 9.34 11.59 4.71
C GLU A 98 9.21 10.64 3.53
N GLU A 99 10.05 9.61 3.48
CA GLU A 99 9.98 8.61 2.42
C GLU A 99 8.71 7.78 2.51
N ALA A 100 8.29 7.44 3.72
CA ALA A 100 7.03 6.73 3.93
C ALA A 100 5.84 7.59 3.45
N ILE A 101 5.85 8.87 3.75
CA ILE A 101 4.80 9.79 3.31
C ILE A 101 4.80 9.88 1.79
N ARG A 102 5.96 9.95 1.17
CA ARG A 102 6.07 9.95 -0.29
C ARG A 102 5.45 8.69 -0.88
N GLY A 103 5.75 7.54 -0.29
CA GLY A 103 5.16 6.27 -0.72
C GLY A 103 3.66 6.23 -0.55
N GLU A 104 3.16 6.79 0.55
CA GLU A 104 1.71 6.86 0.79
C GLU A 104 1.02 7.74 -0.26
N LYS A 105 1.63 8.87 -0.62
CA LYS A 105 1.08 9.73 -1.68
C LYS A 105 1.05 9.01 -3.02
N ALA A 106 2.09 8.24 -3.32
CA ALA A 106 2.13 7.43 -4.53
C ALA A 106 1.01 6.39 -4.52
N SER A 107 0.74 5.78 -3.36
CA SER A 107 -0.37 4.82 -3.20
C SER A 107 -1.71 5.48 -3.53
N VAL A 108 -1.94 6.69 -3.04
CA VAL A 108 -3.18 7.43 -3.33
C VAL A 108 -3.33 7.61 -4.85
N GLU A 109 -2.27 7.99 -5.53
CA GLU A 109 -2.29 8.16 -6.98
C GLU A 109 -2.62 6.86 -7.70
N GLU A 110 -2.09 5.74 -7.22
CA GLU A 110 -2.36 4.42 -7.78
C GLU A 110 -3.82 4.03 -7.64
N TYR A 111 -4.40 4.31 -6.47
CA TYR A 111 -5.84 4.09 -6.26
C TYR A 111 -6.66 4.98 -7.19
N ASP A 112 -6.28 6.25 -7.32
CA ASP A 112 -7.00 7.20 -8.20
C ASP A 112 -7.00 6.72 -9.64
N GLU A 113 -5.87 6.20 -10.13
CA GLU A 113 -5.78 5.70 -11.50
C GLU A 113 -6.78 4.57 -11.76
N VAL A 114 -6.96 3.69 -10.78
CA VAL A 114 -7.90 2.57 -10.92
C VAL A 114 -9.35 3.04 -10.72
N ILE A 115 -9.59 3.90 -9.74
CA ILE A 115 -10.92 4.39 -9.38
C ILE A 115 -11.58 5.16 -10.52
N LYS A 116 -10.81 5.88 -11.32
CA LYS A 116 -11.39 6.65 -12.41
C LYS A 116 -11.91 5.80 -13.56
N ASP A 117 -11.69 4.49 -13.54
CA ASP A 117 -12.28 3.58 -14.52
C ASP A 117 -13.77 3.40 -14.20
N ALA A 118 -14.61 3.97 -15.04
CA ALA A 118 -16.05 3.98 -14.85
C ALA A 118 -16.69 2.59 -14.95
N SER A 119 -15.94 1.60 -15.47
CA SER A 119 -16.46 0.25 -15.65
C SER A 119 -16.37 -0.62 -14.40
N LEU A 120 -15.76 -0.13 -13.31
CA LEU A 120 -15.62 -0.92 -12.08
C LEU A 120 -16.97 -1.22 -11.44
N PRO A 121 -17.17 -2.45 -10.93
CA PRO A 121 -18.37 -2.78 -10.16
C PRO A 121 -18.46 -1.89 -8.91
N THR A 122 -19.68 -1.65 -8.46
CA THR A 122 -19.92 -0.81 -7.28
C THR A 122 -19.17 -1.30 -6.05
N SER A 123 -19.17 -2.62 -5.81
CA SER A 123 -18.48 -3.20 -4.66
C SER A 123 -16.98 -2.96 -4.71
N THR A 124 -16.39 -3.14 -5.88
CA THR A 124 -14.96 -2.91 -6.09
C THR A 124 -14.62 -1.44 -5.85
N LEU A 125 -15.40 -0.56 -6.45
CA LEU A 125 -15.20 0.88 -6.32
C LEU A 125 -15.25 1.32 -4.86
N GLN A 126 -16.22 0.79 -4.09
CA GLN A 126 -16.37 1.11 -2.69
C GLN A 126 -15.15 0.68 -1.87
N ILE A 127 -14.65 -0.53 -2.13
CA ILE A 127 -13.45 -1.05 -1.46
C ILE A 127 -12.25 -0.14 -1.71
N LEU A 128 -12.02 0.21 -2.97
CA LEU A 128 -10.88 1.03 -3.34
C LEU A 128 -10.98 2.44 -2.75
N LYS A 129 -12.17 3.02 -2.75
CA LYS A 129 -12.40 4.34 -2.15
C LYS A 129 -12.16 4.33 -0.64
N ASN A 130 -12.62 3.27 0.02
CA ASN A 130 -12.43 3.13 1.47
C ASN A 130 -10.95 3.02 1.82
N GLN A 131 -10.19 2.23 1.07
CA GLN A 131 -8.77 2.05 1.31
C GLN A 131 -7.99 3.34 1.03
N LYS A 132 -8.32 4.01 -0.08
CA LYS A 132 -7.72 5.29 -0.41
C LYS A 132 -7.97 6.32 0.69
N MET A 133 -9.21 6.41 1.16
CA MET A 133 -9.59 7.36 2.21
C MET A 133 -8.81 7.12 3.50
N ALA A 134 -8.59 5.86 3.86
CA ALA A 134 -7.81 5.53 5.05
C ALA A 134 -6.36 6.03 4.92
N ILE A 135 -5.77 5.89 3.72
CA ILE A 135 -4.41 6.38 3.47
C ILE A 135 -4.40 7.92 3.53
N GLU A 136 -5.37 8.57 2.92
CA GLU A 136 -5.47 10.03 2.92
C GLU A 136 -5.63 10.59 4.32
N ASN A 137 -6.42 9.93 5.17
CA ASN A 137 -6.58 10.34 6.56
C ASN A 137 -5.25 10.31 7.30
N GLY A 138 -4.44 9.28 7.07
CA GLY A 138 -3.11 9.20 7.66
C GLY A 138 -2.22 10.35 7.19
N LEU A 139 -2.27 10.65 5.89
CA LEU A 139 -1.49 11.74 5.31
C LEU A 139 -1.91 13.11 5.86
N ALA A 140 -3.19 13.30 6.14
CA ALA A 140 -3.69 14.54 6.67
C ALA A 140 -3.25 14.76 8.12
N ASN A 141 -3.12 13.68 8.89
CA ASN A 141 -2.85 13.74 10.32
C ASN A 141 -1.37 13.67 10.68
N ILE A 142 -0.57 12.98 9.87
CA ILE A 142 0.84 12.75 10.19
C ILE A 142 1.73 13.28 9.07
N LYS A 143 2.40 14.39 9.35
CA LYS A 143 3.28 15.08 8.39
C LYS A 143 4.72 15.16 8.88
N THR A 144 4.94 15.10 10.19
CA THR A 144 6.26 15.22 10.80
C THR A 144 6.39 14.24 11.96
N LEU A 145 7.61 14.07 12.46
CA LEU A 145 7.87 13.22 13.62
C LEU A 145 7.09 13.70 14.85
N GLU A 146 6.86 14.98 14.97
CA GLU A 146 6.12 15.54 16.11
C GLU A 146 4.69 15.03 16.16
N ASP A 147 4.10 14.75 15.02
CA ASP A 147 2.72 14.27 14.93
C ASP A 147 2.54 12.88 15.52
N ILE A 148 3.60 12.06 15.55
CA ILE A 148 3.55 10.70 16.06
C ILE A 148 4.27 10.52 17.40
N ALA A 149 4.93 11.55 17.86
CA ALA A 149 5.71 11.51 19.12
C ALA A 149 4.82 11.45 20.36
#